data_009df536e8729bf7fa8f9483959a472f
#
_entry.id   009df536e8729bf7fa8f9483959a472f
#
_cell.length_a   1.000
_cell.length_b   1.000
_cell.length_c   1.000
_cell.angle_alpha   90.00
_cell.angle_beta   90.00
_cell.angle_gamma   90.00
#
_symmetry.space_group_name_H-M   'P 1'
#
loop_
_entity.id
_entity.type
_entity.pdbx_description
1 polymer ?
#
loop_
_entity_poly.entity_id
_entity_poly.type
_entity_poly.pdbx_seq_one_letter_code
_entity_poly.pdbx_strand_id
1 'polypeptide(L)'
;MIYVRRKQLMKTLYFITGSQDLYGEETLAQAAADSKEMTAYLSEKLIQTADVVFQPVVRNSSEALAVCTKASADRDCVGVIMWMHTFSPAKMWISALKALSKPMLHLHTQYNERLPYKSIDMDFMNLNQSAHGDREFGFICTRLGIKREVVSGYYKHNDVIEKIRRFAQSAAAVDMCRGMKVAMFGNNMRDVAVTDGDRVESEIKYGWNVNYYGIGDLCDIISDITDEEINAKMSEYSEKFVMNTDNTAAVREQAKYEAALEKFLARENISAFTDTFQDLHGLSQLPGLAVQNIMAKGVGFGPEGDYKTAALAAVLCKMAEGRPGATGFLEDYTYDLPEGGETELASHMLEVSPVFAAEQPKIEVHPLGIGGKSDPARLVFEGVTGEGIAVSMIDMGDRFRLVCAEITLVKQPEPMPELPVARVMWKLKPDFATGSAAWIYAGGAHHAVVSTALTAEDIRLFAKMTDTELVIIDGKTELNAFEQQLEMLDAMAKMKK
;
A
#
# COMPACT_ATOMS: atom_id res chain seq x y z
N MET A 1 -8.97 -12.50 -23.23
CA MET A 1 -9.00 -13.58 -22.22
C MET A 1 -8.78 -12.91 -20.89
N ILE A 2 -9.86 -12.70 -20.17
CA ILE A 2 -9.96 -12.01 -18.88
C ILE A 2 -8.81 -12.43 -17.98
N TYR A 3 -8.11 -11.47 -17.37
CA TYR A 3 -7.31 -11.68 -16.17
C TYR A 3 -8.17 -12.53 -15.23
N VAL A 4 -8.04 -13.85 -15.34
CA VAL A 4 -8.72 -14.77 -14.43
C VAL A 4 -8.12 -14.41 -13.08
N ARG A 5 -8.86 -13.63 -12.26
CA ARG A 5 -8.63 -13.63 -10.84
C ARG A 5 -8.50 -15.11 -10.48
N ARG A 6 -7.27 -15.63 -10.37
CA ARG A 6 -7.04 -16.81 -9.58
C ARG A 6 -7.90 -16.56 -8.37
N LYS A 7 -8.81 -17.47 -8.03
CA LYS A 7 -9.50 -17.46 -6.74
C LYS A 7 -8.40 -17.31 -5.72
N GLN A 8 -8.11 -16.05 -5.35
CA GLN A 8 -7.02 -15.74 -4.45
C GLN A 8 -7.51 -16.35 -3.16
N LEU A 9 -6.87 -17.43 -2.73
CA LEU A 9 -7.14 -18.03 -1.43
C LEU A 9 -7.07 -16.86 -0.43
N MET A 10 -8.14 -16.70 0.34
CA MET A 10 -8.25 -15.59 1.28
C MET A 10 -7.09 -15.72 2.25
N LYS A 11 -6.29 -14.65 2.39
CA LYS A 11 -5.13 -14.62 3.28
C LYS A 11 -5.59 -14.81 4.71
N THR A 12 -4.74 -15.37 5.57
CA THR A 12 -5.09 -15.73 6.94
C THR A 12 -4.30 -14.90 7.96
N LEU A 13 -4.94 -14.65 9.10
CA LEU A 13 -4.31 -14.18 10.33
C LEU A 13 -4.41 -15.27 11.37
N TYR A 14 -3.29 -15.73 11.92
CA TYR A 14 -3.33 -16.68 13.03
C TYR A 14 -3.70 -15.97 14.33
N PHE A 15 -4.75 -16.45 15.01
CA PHE A 15 -5.12 -16.00 16.34
C PHE A 15 -4.48 -16.91 17.39
N ILE A 16 -3.52 -16.37 18.13
CA ILE A 16 -2.66 -17.10 19.06
C ILE A 16 -2.95 -16.63 20.47
N THR A 17 -3.44 -17.53 21.32
CA THR A 17 -3.78 -17.25 22.71
C THR A 17 -2.75 -17.86 23.65
N GLY A 18 -2.21 -17.06 24.55
CA GLY A 18 -1.29 -17.53 25.59
C GLY A 18 -2.00 -17.89 26.90
N SER A 19 -1.52 -18.94 27.55
CA SER A 19 -1.91 -19.41 28.88
C SER A 19 -0.74 -20.16 29.57
N GLN A 20 -1.01 -21.01 30.53
CA GLN A 20 -0.05 -21.93 31.18
C GLN A 20 -0.76 -23.10 31.81
N ASP A 21 -0.06 -24.23 31.94
CA ASP A 21 -0.60 -25.49 32.54
C ASP A 21 -1.04 -25.34 34.00
N LEU A 22 -0.53 -24.34 34.73
CA LEU A 22 -0.87 -24.08 36.14
C LEU A 22 -2.37 -23.89 36.38
N TYR A 23 -3.13 -23.42 35.38
CA TYR A 23 -4.57 -23.17 35.54
C TYR A 23 -5.45 -24.41 35.42
N GLY A 24 -4.91 -25.55 35.02
CA GLY A 24 -5.65 -26.81 34.90
C GLY A 24 -6.49 -26.90 33.61
N GLU A 25 -6.98 -28.12 33.36
CA GLU A 25 -7.64 -28.46 32.09
C GLU A 25 -8.96 -27.70 31.86
N GLU A 26 -9.73 -27.41 32.89
CA GLU A 26 -11.01 -26.72 32.78
C GLU A 26 -10.83 -25.27 32.33
N THR A 27 -9.92 -24.52 32.96
CA THR A 27 -9.59 -23.13 32.57
C THR A 27 -8.99 -23.06 31.18
N LEU A 28 -8.13 -24.02 30.82
CA LEU A 28 -7.54 -24.11 29.48
C LEU A 28 -8.60 -24.41 28.40
N ALA A 29 -9.56 -25.27 28.71
CA ALA A 29 -10.68 -25.56 27.82
C ALA A 29 -11.57 -24.33 27.61
N GLN A 30 -11.84 -23.57 28.68
CA GLN A 30 -12.60 -22.32 28.58
C GLN A 30 -11.84 -21.26 27.79
N ALA A 31 -10.55 -21.09 28.04
CA ALA A 31 -9.71 -20.17 27.25
C ALA A 31 -9.71 -20.53 25.77
N ALA A 32 -9.72 -21.80 25.42
CA ALA A 32 -9.83 -22.26 24.04
C ALA A 32 -11.22 -21.99 23.45
N ALA A 33 -12.29 -22.13 24.21
CA ALA A 33 -13.66 -21.83 23.77
C ALA A 33 -13.82 -20.33 23.49
N ASP A 34 -13.39 -19.48 24.42
CA ASP A 34 -13.42 -18.02 24.28
C ASP A 34 -12.61 -17.56 23.05
N SER A 35 -11.42 -18.13 22.85
CA SER A 35 -10.59 -17.84 21.68
C SER A 35 -11.25 -18.22 20.36
N LYS A 36 -11.93 -19.36 20.32
CA LYS A 36 -12.67 -19.79 19.12
C LYS A 36 -13.83 -18.87 18.80
N GLU A 37 -14.58 -18.42 19.81
CA GLU A 37 -15.67 -17.46 19.63
C GLU A 37 -15.15 -16.12 19.11
N MET A 38 -14.08 -15.58 19.72
CA MET A 38 -13.46 -14.34 19.25
C MET A 38 -12.94 -14.46 17.81
N THR A 39 -12.31 -15.59 17.49
CA THR A 39 -11.80 -15.86 16.14
C THR A 39 -12.92 -15.89 15.11
N ALA A 40 -14.02 -16.60 15.41
CA ALA A 40 -15.18 -16.66 14.51
C ALA A 40 -15.82 -15.29 14.31
N TYR A 41 -15.96 -14.50 15.37
CA TYR A 41 -16.50 -13.15 15.32
C TYR A 41 -15.61 -12.22 14.45
N LEU A 42 -14.30 -12.23 14.70
CA LEU A 42 -13.36 -11.39 13.94
C LEU A 42 -13.31 -11.82 12.48
N SER A 43 -13.35 -13.12 12.17
CA SER A 43 -13.39 -13.62 10.80
C SER A 43 -14.64 -13.13 10.05
N GLU A 44 -15.81 -13.13 10.70
CA GLU A 44 -17.03 -12.57 10.13
C GLU A 44 -16.88 -11.06 9.82
N LYS A 45 -16.28 -10.30 10.75
CA LYS A 45 -16.11 -8.84 10.59
C LYS A 45 -15.02 -8.46 9.59
N LEU A 46 -14.07 -9.35 9.34
CA LEU A 46 -12.97 -9.14 8.38
C LEU A 46 -13.21 -9.83 7.03
N ILE A 47 -14.45 -10.26 6.77
CA ILE A 47 -14.82 -10.88 5.49
C ILE A 47 -14.33 -10.02 4.32
N GLN A 48 -13.75 -10.64 3.29
CA GLN A 48 -13.08 -10.02 2.14
C GLN A 48 -11.70 -9.39 2.43
N THR A 49 -11.25 -9.32 3.69
CA THR A 49 -9.92 -8.80 4.05
C THR A 49 -8.97 -9.95 4.38
N ALA A 50 -9.30 -10.73 5.39
CA ALA A 50 -8.54 -11.89 5.82
C ALA A 50 -9.44 -12.84 6.63
N ASP A 51 -9.09 -14.13 6.62
CA ASP A 51 -9.68 -15.12 7.49
C ASP A 51 -8.89 -15.19 8.79
N VAL A 52 -9.55 -15.16 9.95
CA VAL A 52 -8.89 -15.26 11.25
C VAL A 52 -8.94 -16.73 11.70
N VAL A 53 -7.78 -17.36 11.86
CA VAL A 53 -7.66 -18.80 12.10
C VAL A 53 -7.19 -19.06 13.52
N PHE A 54 -8.08 -19.69 14.32
CA PHE A 54 -7.74 -20.15 15.67
C PHE A 54 -6.53 -21.09 15.66
N GLN A 55 -5.58 -20.84 16.58
CA GLN A 55 -4.51 -21.78 16.90
C GLN A 55 -4.72 -22.34 18.30
N PRO A 56 -4.29 -23.59 18.58
CA PRO A 56 -4.37 -24.14 19.92
C PRO A 56 -3.77 -23.21 20.98
N VAL A 57 -4.37 -23.15 22.18
CA VAL A 57 -3.88 -22.33 23.28
C VAL A 57 -2.45 -22.74 23.63
N VAL A 58 -1.56 -21.78 23.71
CA VAL A 58 -0.13 -21.95 23.97
C VAL A 58 0.13 -21.95 25.48
N ARG A 59 0.74 -23.02 26.01
CA ARG A 59 0.92 -23.26 27.44
C ARG A 59 2.37 -23.27 27.90
N ASN A 60 3.30 -23.45 26.94
CA ASN A 60 4.73 -23.59 27.22
C ASN A 60 5.61 -23.13 26.05
N SER A 61 6.92 -23.07 26.28
CA SER A 61 7.89 -22.58 25.30
C SER A 61 7.94 -23.38 24.00
N SER A 62 7.75 -24.71 24.08
CA SER A 62 7.78 -25.58 22.89
C SER A 62 6.57 -25.32 21.99
N GLU A 63 5.39 -25.17 22.56
CA GLU A 63 4.15 -24.86 21.83
C GLU A 63 4.23 -23.45 21.25
N ALA A 64 4.76 -22.46 22.00
CA ALA A 64 4.98 -21.10 21.51
C ALA A 64 5.91 -21.10 20.27
N LEU A 65 7.04 -21.79 20.36
CA LEU A 65 7.98 -21.90 19.23
C LEU A 65 7.33 -22.59 18.02
N ALA A 66 6.61 -23.68 18.25
CA ALA A 66 5.97 -24.45 17.18
C ALA A 66 4.94 -23.61 16.41
N VAL A 67 4.05 -22.87 17.09
CA VAL A 67 3.01 -22.06 16.43
C VAL A 67 3.62 -20.87 15.69
N CYS A 68 4.63 -20.19 16.23
CA CYS A 68 5.30 -19.08 15.54
C CYS A 68 6.10 -19.55 14.34
N THR A 69 6.76 -20.71 14.43
CA THR A 69 7.46 -21.32 13.28
C THR A 69 6.45 -21.74 12.20
N LYS A 70 5.33 -22.34 12.58
CA LYS A 70 4.24 -22.69 11.66
C LYS A 70 3.72 -21.44 10.95
N ALA A 71 3.41 -20.37 11.67
CA ALA A 71 2.94 -19.11 11.10
C ALA A 71 3.96 -18.52 10.10
N SER A 72 5.25 -18.56 10.43
CA SER A 72 6.33 -18.07 9.57
C SER A 72 6.47 -18.87 8.28
N ALA A 73 6.26 -20.18 8.31
CA ALA A 73 6.37 -21.08 7.16
C ALA A 73 5.12 -21.10 6.28
N ASP A 74 3.96 -20.75 6.83
CA ASP A 74 2.68 -20.78 6.11
C ASP A 74 2.61 -19.59 5.12
N ARG A 75 2.47 -19.92 3.83
CA ARG A 75 2.37 -18.94 2.74
C ARG A 75 1.04 -18.18 2.73
N ASP A 76 0.00 -18.73 3.32
CA ASP A 76 -1.31 -18.09 3.38
C ASP A 76 -1.44 -17.21 4.62
N CYS A 77 -0.63 -17.45 5.66
CA CYS A 77 -0.57 -16.62 6.85
C CYS A 77 0.20 -15.31 6.56
N VAL A 78 -0.48 -14.16 6.63
CA VAL A 78 0.13 -12.83 6.43
C VAL A 78 0.52 -12.13 7.72
N GLY A 79 -0.02 -12.58 8.86
CA GLY A 79 0.26 -11.99 10.16
C GLY A 79 -0.32 -12.79 11.31
N VAL A 80 0.01 -12.38 12.52
CA VAL A 80 -0.50 -13.01 13.75
C VAL A 80 -1.17 -11.99 14.65
N ILE A 81 -2.26 -12.41 15.32
CA ILE A 81 -2.90 -11.70 16.42
C ILE A 81 -2.55 -12.43 17.70
N MET A 82 -1.86 -11.78 18.63
CA MET A 82 -1.48 -12.31 19.92
C MET A 82 -2.41 -11.79 21.00
N TRP A 83 -2.98 -12.67 21.81
CA TRP A 83 -3.86 -12.35 22.92
C TRP A 83 -3.50 -13.16 24.16
N MET A 84 -3.30 -12.47 25.29
CA MET A 84 -2.99 -13.12 26.58
C MET A 84 -4.25 -13.12 27.44
N HIS A 85 -5.08 -14.14 27.27
CA HIS A 85 -6.36 -14.27 27.98
C HIS A 85 -6.18 -14.49 29.48
N THR A 86 -5.33 -15.47 29.83
CA THR A 86 -4.84 -15.68 31.17
C THR A 86 -3.41 -15.16 31.33
N PHE A 87 -2.81 -15.28 32.48
CA PHE A 87 -1.39 -15.00 32.62
C PHE A 87 -0.54 -16.04 31.89
N SER A 88 0.21 -15.56 30.89
CA SER A 88 1.15 -16.37 30.12
C SER A 88 2.57 -15.88 30.42
N PRO A 89 3.44 -16.68 31.06
CA PRO A 89 4.77 -16.23 31.45
C PRO A 89 5.61 -15.79 30.26
N ALA A 90 6.13 -14.55 30.28
CA ALA A 90 6.79 -13.94 29.11
C ALA A 90 8.03 -14.69 28.63
N LYS A 91 8.76 -15.36 29.53
CA LYS A 91 9.97 -16.12 29.16
C LYS A 91 9.69 -17.23 28.16
N MET A 92 8.49 -17.82 28.18
CA MET A 92 8.13 -18.88 27.23
C MET A 92 8.06 -18.40 25.78
N TRP A 93 7.85 -17.10 25.56
CA TRP A 93 7.71 -16.49 24.23
C TRP A 93 9.05 -16.07 23.58
N ILE A 94 10.17 -16.06 24.32
CA ILE A 94 11.44 -15.50 23.82
C ILE A 94 11.89 -16.15 22.51
N SER A 95 11.97 -17.48 22.48
CA SER A 95 12.40 -18.21 21.28
C SER A 95 11.37 -18.11 20.15
N ALA A 96 10.09 -18.13 20.50
CA ALA A 96 8.99 -18.03 19.57
C ALA A 96 8.98 -16.67 18.85
N LEU A 97 9.10 -15.57 19.60
CA LEU A 97 9.12 -14.20 19.04
C LEU A 97 10.36 -13.96 18.15
N LYS A 98 11.50 -14.57 18.48
CA LYS A 98 12.70 -14.49 17.63
C LYS A 98 12.57 -15.29 16.33
N ALA A 99 11.76 -16.35 16.31
CA ALA A 99 11.50 -17.18 15.15
C ALA A 99 10.35 -16.63 14.26
N LEU A 100 9.55 -15.71 14.78
CA LEU A 100 8.41 -15.15 14.05
C LEU A 100 8.88 -14.15 13.00
N SER A 101 8.60 -14.42 11.71
CA SER A 101 8.91 -13.56 10.58
C SER A 101 7.68 -12.87 9.96
N LYS A 102 6.53 -12.95 10.62
CA LYS A 102 5.28 -12.33 10.17
C LYS A 102 4.96 -11.08 10.99
N PRO A 103 4.28 -10.09 10.41
CA PRO A 103 3.73 -8.96 11.16
C PRO A 103 2.91 -9.42 12.35
N MET A 104 3.04 -8.73 13.47
CA MET A 104 2.35 -9.06 14.72
C MET A 104 1.46 -7.93 15.21
N LEU A 105 0.21 -8.26 15.51
CA LEU A 105 -0.73 -7.43 16.25
C LEU A 105 -0.87 -8.01 17.66
N HIS A 106 -0.63 -7.18 18.67
CA HIS A 106 -0.90 -7.49 20.07
C HIS A 106 -2.29 -6.93 20.40
N LEU A 107 -3.28 -7.80 20.49
CA LEU A 107 -4.65 -7.44 20.84
C LEU A 107 -4.80 -7.39 22.36
N HIS A 108 -4.86 -6.17 22.91
CA HIS A 108 -5.08 -5.93 24.33
C HIS A 108 -6.57 -5.75 24.61
N THR A 109 -7.23 -6.85 24.90
CA THR A 109 -8.68 -6.92 25.11
C THR A 109 -9.02 -7.91 26.21
N GLN A 110 -10.25 -7.85 26.70
CA GLN A 110 -10.84 -8.82 27.60
C GLN A 110 -11.95 -9.57 26.87
N TYR A 111 -12.17 -10.85 27.19
CA TYR A 111 -13.26 -11.62 26.60
C TYR A 111 -14.62 -11.02 26.96
N ASN A 112 -14.83 -10.71 28.27
CA ASN A 112 -16.06 -10.08 28.75
C ASN A 112 -15.97 -8.56 28.62
N GLU A 113 -17.02 -7.93 28.10
CA GLU A 113 -17.11 -6.47 28.04
C GLU A 113 -17.21 -5.84 29.43
N ARG A 114 -17.92 -6.50 30.34
CA ARG A 114 -18.18 -5.98 31.69
C ARG A 114 -17.84 -7.02 32.76
N LEU A 115 -17.43 -6.53 33.93
CA LEU A 115 -17.22 -7.37 35.09
C LEU A 115 -18.58 -7.81 35.65
N PRO A 116 -18.74 -9.11 36.04
CA PRO A 116 -19.93 -9.59 36.69
C PRO A 116 -19.92 -9.22 38.18
N TYR A 117 -20.10 -7.94 38.51
CA TYR A 117 -19.88 -7.37 39.84
C TYR A 117 -20.54 -8.13 41.01
N LYS A 118 -21.66 -8.83 40.75
CA LYS A 118 -22.38 -9.58 41.80
C LYS A 118 -21.90 -10.99 42.00
N SER A 119 -21.17 -11.57 41.05
CA SER A 119 -20.76 -12.97 41.03
C SER A 119 -19.27 -13.16 40.69
N ILE A 120 -18.51 -12.08 40.61
CA ILE A 120 -17.07 -12.18 40.36
C ILE A 120 -16.38 -12.89 41.54
N ASP A 121 -15.57 -13.86 41.19
CA ASP A 121 -14.78 -14.68 42.13
C ASP A 121 -13.33 -14.83 41.64
N MET A 122 -12.55 -15.62 42.34
CA MET A 122 -11.14 -15.86 42.02
C MET A 122 -10.97 -16.66 40.73
N ASP A 123 -11.90 -17.55 40.41
CA ASP A 123 -11.83 -18.35 39.18
C ASP A 123 -12.09 -17.47 37.96
N PHE A 124 -13.04 -16.55 38.04
CA PHE A 124 -13.22 -15.50 37.00
C PHE A 124 -11.95 -14.67 36.82
N MET A 125 -11.31 -14.24 37.92
CA MET A 125 -10.09 -13.45 37.85
C MET A 125 -8.92 -14.23 37.25
N ASN A 126 -8.78 -15.52 37.57
CA ASN A 126 -7.74 -16.39 37.01
C ASN A 126 -7.93 -16.65 35.54
N LEU A 127 -9.16 -16.76 35.06
CA LEU A 127 -9.46 -16.91 33.64
C LEU A 127 -9.23 -15.60 32.87
N ASN A 128 -9.55 -14.46 33.46
CA ASN A 128 -9.64 -13.17 32.79
C ASN A 128 -8.52 -12.20 33.21
N GLN A 129 -7.27 -12.49 32.84
CA GLN A 129 -6.08 -11.75 33.24
C GLN A 129 -5.41 -10.97 32.13
N SER A 130 -6.13 -10.56 31.08
CA SER A 130 -5.53 -9.84 29.94
C SER A 130 -4.80 -8.56 30.36
N ALA A 131 -5.32 -7.82 31.36
CA ALA A 131 -4.67 -6.59 31.83
C ALA A 131 -3.23 -6.83 32.31
N HIS A 132 -2.99 -7.94 33.00
CA HIS A 132 -1.70 -8.27 33.59
C HIS A 132 -0.89 -9.20 32.67
N GLY A 133 -1.51 -10.16 32.00
CA GLY A 133 -0.85 -11.02 31.02
C GLY A 133 -0.27 -10.29 29.82
N ASP A 134 -1.04 -9.34 29.28
CA ASP A 134 -0.56 -8.53 28.14
C ASP A 134 0.56 -7.56 28.52
N ARG A 135 0.63 -7.08 29.76
CA ARG A 135 1.77 -6.27 30.22
C ARG A 135 3.05 -7.07 30.32
N GLU A 136 2.98 -8.29 30.82
CA GLU A 136 4.11 -9.20 30.88
C GLU A 136 4.59 -9.59 29.47
N PHE A 137 3.67 -9.94 28.57
CA PHE A 137 3.98 -10.19 27.16
C PHE A 137 4.51 -8.93 26.46
N GLY A 138 3.90 -7.78 26.72
CA GLY A 138 4.35 -6.50 26.18
C GLY A 138 5.77 -6.13 26.61
N PHE A 139 6.12 -6.42 27.86
CA PHE A 139 7.48 -6.22 28.37
C PHE A 139 8.51 -7.01 27.57
N ILE A 140 8.28 -8.31 27.37
CA ILE A 140 9.26 -9.13 26.64
C ILE A 140 9.37 -8.74 25.17
N CYS A 141 8.25 -8.39 24.50
CA CYS A 141 8.28 -7.87 23.15
C CYS A 141 9.13 -6.58 23.05
N THR A 142 8.96 -5.67 23.99
CA THR A 142 9.73 -4.41 24.03
C THR A 142 11.21 -4.67 24.30
N ARG A 143 11.53 -5.54 25.24
CA ARG A 143 12.91 -5.91 25.55
C ARG A 143 13.64 -6.59 24.39
N LEU A 144 12.92 -7.35 23.57
CA LEU A 144 13.45 -8.01 22.37
C LEU A 144 13.49 -7.09 21.14
N GLY A 145 12.98 -5.86 21.23
CA GLY A 145 12.87 -4.94 20.08
C GLY A 145 11.87 -5.38 19.02
N ILE A 146 10.89 -6.23 19.38
CA ILE A 146 9.87 -6.73 18.42
C ILE A 146 8.94 -5.60 18.02
N LYS A 147 8.97 -5.26 16.73
CA LYS A 147 8.01 -4.32 16.14
C LYS A 147 6.64 -4.98 16.04
N ARG A 148 5.65 -4.30 16.57
CA ARG A 148 4.27 -4.79 16.61
C ARG A 148 3.27 -3.66 16.62
N GLU A 149 2.07 -3.90 16.15
CA GLU A 149 0.94 -3.04 16.42
C GLU A 149 0.27 -3.46 17.72
N VAL A 150 -0.13 -2.49 18.55
CA VAL A 150 -0.89 -2.74 19.79
C VAL A 150 -2.27 -2.14 19.63
N VAL A 151 -3.29 -2.98 19.66
CA VAL A 151 -4.69 -2.57 19.58
C VAL A 151 -5.35 -2.82 20.93
N SER A 152 -5.76 -1.75 21.59
CA SER A 152 -6.41 -1.82 22.91
C SER A 152 -7.89 -1.47 22.80
N GLY A 153 -8.74 -2.23 23.49
CA GLY A 153 -10.18 -2.01 23.57
C GLY A 153 -10.96 -3.31 23.48
N TYR A 154 -12.28 -3.23 23.63
CA TYR A 154 -13.11 -4.42 23.53
C TYR A 154 -13.21 -4.92 22.09
N TYR A 155 -12.91 -6.17 21.84
CA TYR A 155 -12.76 -6.74 20.49
C TYR A 155 -14.02 -6.65 19.60
N LYS A 156 -15.21 -6.41 20.17
CA LYS A 156 -16.45 -6.19 19.42
C LYS A 156 -16.72 -4.71 19.08
N HIS A 157 -15.91 -3.78 19.57
CA HIS A 157 -16.07 -2.36 19.24
C HIS A 157 -15.58 -2.06 17.83
N ASN A 158 -16.31 -1.23 17.10
CA ASN A 158 -16.05 -0.93 15.69
C ASN A 158 -14.67 -0.32 15.45
N ASP A 159 -14.17 0.54 16.35
CA ASP A 159 -12.84 1.14 16.24
C ASP A 159 -11.72 0.11 16.38
N VAL A 160 -11.92 -0.92 17.23
CA VAL A 160 -10.97 -2.04 17.40
C VAL A 160 -10.99 -2.92 16.14
N ILE A 161 -12.17 -3.25 15.63
CA ILE A 161 -12.33 -4.03 14.40
C ILE A 161 -11.66 -3.32 13.22
N GLU A 162 -11.84 -2.00 13.11
CA GLU A 162 -11.24 -1.22 12.04
C GLU A 162 -9.70 -1.18 12.13
N LYS A 163 -9.12 -1.07 13.33
CA LYS A 163 -7.67 -1.16 13.54
C LYS A 163 -7.13 -2.54 13.15
N ILE A 164 -7.86 -3.62 13.48
CA ILE A 164 -7.49 -4.98 13.08
C ILE A 164 -7.59 -5.14 11.54
N ARG A 165 -8.62 -4.57 10.91
CA ARG A 165 -8.77 -4.58 9.45
C ARG A 165 -7.60 -3.87 8.75
N ARG A 166 -7.23 -2.69 9.20
CA ARG A 166 -6.06 -1.94 8.68
C ARG A 166 -4.77 -2.74 8.83
N PHE A 167 -4.58 -3.37 9.99
CA PHE A 167 -3.44 -4.27 10.18
C PHE A 167 -3.45 -5.43 9.17
N ALA A 168 -4.59 -6.09 8.97
CA ALA A 168 -4.73 -7.21 8.03
C ALA A 168 -4.40 -6.79 6.59
N GLN A 169 -4.91 -5.64 6.14
CA GLN A 169 -4.65 -5.10 4.81
C GLN A 169 -3.18 -4.72 4.63
N SER A 170 -2.58 -4.05 5.62
CA SER A 170 -1.15 -3.72 5.60
C SER A 170 -0.27 -4.98 5.61
N ALA A 171 -0.61 -5.98 6.41
CA ALA A 171 0.11 -7.26 6.45
C ALA A 171 0.01 -8.03 5.12
N ALA A 172 -1.16 -8.01 4.47
CA ALA A 172 -1.34 -8.62 3.14
C ALA A 172 -0.52 -7.89 2.07
N ALA A 173 -0.39 -6.57 2.14
CA ALA A 173 0.44 -5.79 1.24
C ALA A 173 1.95 -6.04 1.48
N VAL A 174 2.37 -6.16 2.73
CA VAL A 174 3.75 -6.55 3.07
C VAL A 174 4.07 -7.97 2.59
N ASP A 175 3.12 -8.91 2.68
CA ASP A 175 3.29 -10.25 2.13
C ASP A 175 3.39 -10.23 0.59
N MET A 176 2.62 -9.37 -0.09
CA MET A 176 2.72 -9.16 -1.53
C MET A 176 4.09 -8.64 -1.96
N CYS A 177 4.75 -7.79 -1.15
CA CYS A 177 6.09 -7.28 -1.47
C CYS A 177 7.11 -8.40 -1.66
N ARG A 178 6.95 -9.52 -0.94
CA ARG A 178 7.90 -10.65 -1.00
C ARG A 178 7.89 -11.33 -2.36
N GLY A 179 8.89 -11.03 -3.17
CA GLY A 179 8.99 -11.57 -4.53
C GLY A 179 8.08 -10.87 -5.55
N MET A 180 7.56 -9.70 -5.23
CA MET A 180 6.86 -8.84 -6.16
C MET A 180 7.81 -8.44 -7.30
N LYS A 181 7.41 -8.70 -8.53
CA LYS A 181 8.22 -8.34 -9.71
C LYS A 181 7.82 -6.97 -10.23
N VAL A 182 8.85 -6.17 -10.51
CA VAL A 182 8.73 -4.85 -11.14
C VAL A 182 9.52 -4.84 -12.44
N ALA A 183 8.86 -4.51 -13.54
CA ALA A 183 9.52 -4.40 -14.83
C ALA A 183 9.96 -2.96 -15.11
N MET A 184 11.18 -2.79 -15.63
CA MET A 184 11.68 -1.53 -16.15
C MET A 184 11.86 -1.65 -17.68
N PHE A 185 11.08 -0.93 -18.45
CA PHE A 185 11.28 -0.76 -19.90
C PHE A 185 12.21 0.42 -20.15
N GLY A 186 13.48 0.14 -20.35
CA GLY A 186 14.53 1.14 -20.34
C GLY A 186 15.12 1.36 -18.96
N ASN A 187 15.86 2.44 -18.78
CA ASN A 187 16.47 2.81 -17.51
C ASN A 187 15.79 4.06 -16.93
N ASN A 188 16.34 4.62 -15.87
CA ASN A 188 15.94 5.93 -15.37
C ASN A 188 16.11 7.00 -16.44
N MET A 189 15.26 8.02 -16.40
CA MET A 189 15.43 9.21 -17.22
C MET A 189 16.79 9.83 -16.92
N ARG A 190 17.53 10.19 -17.99
CA ARG A 190 18.90 10.68 -17.86
C ARG A 190 18.92 11.97 -17.03
N ASP A 191 19.86 12.02 -16.09
CA ASP A 191 20.11 13.15 -15.18
C ASP A 191 19.00 13.47 -14.17
N VAL A 192 17.93 12.66 -14.09
CA VAL A 192 16.88 12.79 -13.06
C VAL A 192 17.27 11.95 -11.85
N ALA A 193 17.65 12.61 -10.75
CA ALA A 193 18.23 11.94 -9.60
C ALA A 193 17.21 11.22 -8.71
N VAL A 194 16.02 11.80 -8.52
CA VAL A 194 15.06 11.32 -7.53
C VAL A 194 14.30 10.06 -7.98
N THR A 195 14.25 9.79 -9.28
CA THR A 195 13.65 8.57 -9.83
C THR A 195 14.58 7.36 -9.72
N ASP A 196 15.88 7.58 -9.60
CA ASP A 196 16.87 6.52 -9.42
C ASP A 196 16.84 5.94 -8.00
N GLY A 197 17.47 4.78 -7.80
CA GLY A 197 17.58 4.12 -6.51
C GLY A 197 18.23 2.74 -6.58
N ASP A 198 18.66 2.23 -5.42
CA ASP A 198 19.28 0.92 -5.29
C ASP A 198 18.24 -0.21 -5.36
N ARG A 199 18.20 -0.90 -6.51
CA ARG A 199 17.30 -2.02 -6.78
C ARG A 199 17.64 -3.26 -5.97
N VAL A 200 18.91 -3.45 -5.64
CA VAL A 200 19.35 -4.58 -4.82
C VAL A 200 18.92 -4.36 -3.38
N GLU A 201 19.11 -3.13 -2.85
CA GLU A 201 18.66 -2.80 -1.52
C GLU A 201 17.12 -2.87 -1.41
N SER A 202 16.37 -2.49 -2.45
CA SER A 202 14.91 -2.63 -2.46
C SER A 202 14.45 -4.08 -2.40
N GLU A 203 15.18 -5.02 -3.04
CA GLU A 203 14.90 -6.45 -2.94
C GLU A 203 15.25 -6.99 -1.55
N ILE A 204 16.40 -6.60 -0.99
CA ILE A 204 16.80 -6.96 0.38
C ILE A 204 15.78 -6.48 1.40
N LYS A 205 15.34 -5.24 1.26
CA LYS A 205 14.44 -4.56 2.22
C LYS A 205 13.00 -4.99 2.12
N TYR A 206 12.45 -5.04 0.90
CA TYR A 206 11.03 -5.26 0.66
C TYR A 206 10.75 -6.59 -0.04
N GLY A 207 11.72 -7.17 -0.73
CA GLY A 207 11.54 -8.31 -1.62
C GLY A 207 11.09 -7.92 -3.03
N TRP A 208 11.26 -6.66 -3.44
CA TRP A 208 10.91 -6.19 -4.78
C TRP A 208 11.96 -6.62 -5.79
N ASN A 209 11.61 -7.56 -6.64
CA ASN A 209 12.48 -8.06 -7.70
C ASN A 209 12.36 -7.16 -8.93
N VAL A 210 13.25 -6.16 -9.02
CA VAL A 210 13.24 -5.12 -10.06
C VAL A 210 14.20 -5.51 -11.17
N ASN A 211 13.67 -5.73 -12.39
CA ASN A 211 14.47 -6.17 -13.53
C ASN A 211 14.25 -5.31 -14.77
N TYR A 212 15.31 -5.16 -15.56
CA TYR A 212 15.24 -4.58 -16.89
C TYR A 212 14.65 -5.54 -17.90
N TYR A 213 13.86 -4.97 -18.78
CA TYR A 213 13.42 -5.60 -20.01
C TYR A 213 13.72 -4.67 -21.19
N GLY A 214 14.27 -5.20 -22.26
CA GLY A 214 14.43 -4.43 -23.48
C GLY A 214 13.09 -4.00 -24.05
N ILE A 215 12.98 -2.77 -24.54
CA ILE A 215 11.74 -2.34 -25.21
C ILE A 215 11.42 -3.23 -26.42
N GLY A 216 12.44 -3.84 -27.05
CA GLY A 216 12.28 -4.83 -28.10
C GLY A 216 11.40 -6.01 -27.69
N ASP A 217 11.52 -6.50 -26.44
CA ASP A 217 10.70 -7.60 -25.93
C ASP A 217 9.20 -7.25 -25.92
N LEU A 218 8.89 -5.98 -25.66
CA LEU A 218 7.50 -5.48 -25.75
C LEU A 218 7.09 -5.27 -27.20
N CYS A 219 7.97 -4.74 -28.05
CA CYS A 219 7.70 -4.54 -29.49
C CYS A 219 7.39 -5.86 -30.21
N ASP A 220 8.08 -6.93 -29.86
CA ASP A 220 7.81 -8.27 -30.41
C ASP A 220 6.38 -8.72 -30.07
N ILE A 221 5.95 -8.53 -28.81
CA ILE A 221 4.57 -8.84 -28.42
C ILE A 221 3.57 -7.92 -29.13
N ILE A 222 3.88 -6.62 -29.24
CA ILE A 222 3.03 -5.67 -29.97
C ILE A 222 2.80 -6.15 -31.41
N SER A 223 3.84 -6.67 -32.09
CA SER A 223 3.72 -7.15 -33.45
C SER A 223 2.80 -8.37 -33.60
N ASP A 224 2.65 -9.17 -32.53
CA ASP A 224 1.84 -10.38 -32.49
C ASP A 224 0.39 -10.14 -32.03
N ILE A 225 0.01 -8.89 -31.70
CA ILE A 225 -1.37 -8.58 -31.29
C ILE A 225 -2.30 -8.61 -32.50
N THR A 226 -3.34 -9.42 -32.41
CA THR A 226 -4.33 -9.63 -33.48
C THR A 226 -5.38 -8.50 -33.52
N ASP A 227 -6.04 -8.36 -34.68
CA ASP A 227 -7.16 -7.41 -34.81
C ASP A 227 -8.34 -7.74 -33.87
N GLU A 228 -8.57 -9.01 -33.56
CA GLU A 228 -9.59 -9.44 -32.61
C GLU A 228 -9.28 -8.93 -31.20
N GLU A 229 -8.03 -8.98 -30.77
CA GLU A 229 -7.59 -8.46 -29.46
C GLU A 229 -7.70 -6.95 -29.40
N ILE A 230 -7.32 -6.24 -30.46
CA ILE A 230 -7.49 -4.79 -30.57
C ILE A 230 -8.98 -4.43 -30.51
N ASN A 231 -9.83 -5.12 -31.27
CA ASN A 231 -11.27 -4.85 -31.29
C ASN A 231 -11.92 -5.13 -29.93
N ALA A 232 -11.46 -6.12 -29.18
CA ALA A 232 -11.93 -6.40 -27.81
C ALA A 232 -11.61 -5.21 -26.88
N LYS A 233 -10.41 -4.65 -26.98
CA LYS A 233 -10.02 -3.43 -26.21
C LYS A 233 -10.81 -2.21 -26.64
N MET A 234 -11.04 -2.01 -27.93
CA MET A 234 -11.86 -0.91 -28.43
C MET A 234 -13.30 -0.99 -27.93
N SER A 235 -13.87 -2.20 -27.80
CA SER A 235 -15.18 -2.39 -27.20
C SER A 235 -15.18 -2.05 -25.72
N GLU A 236 -14.16 -2.50 -24.96
CA GLU A 236 -13.97 -2.14 -23.55
C GLU A 236 -13.88 -0.62 -23.34
N TYR A 237 -13.14 0.09 -24.22
CA TYR A 237 -13.04 1.55 -24.17
C TYR A 237 -14.38 2.24 -24.42
N SER A 238 -15.14 1.76 -25.40
CA SER A 238 -16.46 2.32 -25.74
C SER A 238 -17.49 2.14 -24.62
N GLU A 239 -17.35 1.08 -23.80
CA GLU A 239 -18.21 0.83 -22.64
C GLU A 239 -17.85 1.72 -21.44
N LYS A 240 -16.55 2.00 -21.27
CA LYS A 240 -16.04 2.69 -20.08
C LYS A 240 -15.90 4.20 -20.25
N PHE A 241 -15.57 4.67 -21.43
CA PHE A 241 -15.14 6.04 -21.70
C PHE A 241 -15.97 6.69 -22.81
N VAL A 242 -15.97 8.02 -22.80
CA VAL A 242 -16.58 8.80 -23.89
C VAL A 242 -15.53 8.95 -25.01
N MET A 243 -15.84 8.46 -26.21
CA MET A 243 -14.98 8.67 -27.37
C MET A 243 -15.14 10.13 -27.85
N ASN A 244 -14.14 10.97 -27.62
CA ASN A 244 -14.12 12.40 -27.97
C ASN A 244 -13.01 12.73 -28.97
N THR A 245 -12.88 11.88 -30.00
CA THR A 245 -11.91 12.07 -31.09
C THR A 245 -12.37 11.32 -32.34
N ASP A 246 -12.09 11.86 -33.51
CA ASP A 246 -12.27 11.18 -34.80
C ASP A 246 -11.03 10.34 -35.17
N ASN A 247 -9.90 10.52 -34.48
CA ASN A 247 -8.65 9.77 -34.73
C ASN A 247 -8.70 8.39 -34.12
N THR A 248 -9.58 7.52 -34.61
CA THR A 248 -9.71 6.14 -34.15
C THR A 248 -8.45 5.32 -34.37
N ALA A 249 -7.60 5.66 -35.32
CA ALA A 249 -6.33 4.97 -35.57
C ALA A 249 -5.38 5.11 -34.37
N ALA A 250 -5.27 6.33 -33.80
CA ALA A 250 -4.47 6.56 -32.61
C ALA A 250 -4.99 5.78 -31.39
N VAL A 251 -6.31 5.69 -31.22
CA VAL A 251 -6.93 4.92 -30.14
C VAL A 251 -6.69 3.41 -30.32
N ARG A 252 -6.78 2.90 -31.56
CA ARG A 252 -6.48 1.49 -31.86
C ARG A 252 -5.02 1.13 -31.56
N GLU A 253 -4.09 2.05 -31.80
CA GLU A 253 -2.67 1.85 -31.46
C GLU A 253 -2.49 1.71 -29.94
N GLN A 254 -3.17 2.54 -29.13
CA GLN A 254 -3.16 2.38 -27.68
C GLN A 254 -3.83 1.06 -27.22
N ALA A 255 -4.90 0.65 -27.88
CA ALA A 255 -5.55 -0.64 -27.62
C ALA A 255 -4.58 -1.82 -27.87
N LYS A 256 -3.77 -1.71 -28.92
CA LYS A 256 -2.72 -2.67 -29.26
C LYS A 256 -1.64 -2.71 -28.16
N TYR A 257 -1.19 -1.53 -27.68
CA TYR A 257 -0.21 -1.44 -26.59
C TYR A 257 -0.74 -1.99 -25.28
N GLU A 258 -2.00 -1.70 -24.91
CA GLU A 258 -2.61 -2.26 -23.71
C GLU A 258 -2.66 -3.77 -23.76
N ALA A 259 -3.10 -4.36 -24.87
CA ALA A 259 -3.17 -5.81 -25.03
C ALA A 259 -1.78 -6.46 -24.92
N ALA A 260 -0.75 -5.83 -25.50
CA ALA A 260 0.63 -6.32 -25.44
C ALA A 260 1.20 -6.21 -24.01
N LEU A 261 1.01 -5.07 -23.35
CA LEU A 261 1.45 -4.88 -21.96
C LEU A 261 0.76 -5.88 -21.03
N GLU A 262 -0.54 -6.10 -21.15
CA GLU A 262 -1.25 -7.11 -20.34
C GLU A 262 -0.70 -8.53 -20.55
N LYS A 263 -0.40 -8.89 -21.79
CA LYS A 263 0.24 -10.19 -22.09
C LYS A 263 1.62 -10.31 -21.46
N PHE A 264 2.44 -9.25 -21.59
CA PHE A 264 3.77 -9.21 -20.99
C PHE A 264 3.70 -9.34 -19.46
N LEU A 265 2.91 -8.49 -18.81
CA LEU A 265 2.76 -8.46 -17.35
C LEU A 265 2.26 -9.81 -16.82
N ALA A 266 1.31 -10.43 -17.52
CA ALA A 266 0.79 -11.75 -17.14
C ALA A 266 1.82 -12.87 -17.33
N ARG A 267 2.55 -12.88 -18.47
CA ARG A 267 3.57 -13.88 -18.79
C ARG A 267 4.71 -13.88 -17.76
N GLU A 268 5.18 -12.70 -17.40
CA GLU A 268 6.30 -12.51 -16.47
C GLU A 268 5.87 -12.46 -15.01
N ASN A 269 4.57 -12.44 -14.72
CA ASN A 269 3.98 -12.26 -13.38
C ASN A 269 4.42 -10.94 -12.73
N ILE A 270 4.31 -9.85 -13.47
CA ILE A 270 4.69 -8.49 -13.06
C ILE A 270 3.51 -7.82 -12.35
N SER A 271 3.75 -7.17 -11.22
CA SER A 271 2.76 -6.42 -10.44
C SER A 271 2.86 -4.91 -10.61
N ALA A 272 4.03 -4.43 -11.05
CA ALA A 272 4.27 -3.01 -11.29
C ALA A 272 5.28 -2.84 -12.43
N PHE A 273 5.22 -1.73 -13.14
CA PHE A 273 6.20 -1.43 -14.17
C PHE A 273 6.48 0.07 -14.27
N THR A 274 7.58 0.37 -14.89
CA THR A 274 8.00 1.73 -15.26
C THR A 274 8.51 1.74 -16.69
N ASP A 275 8.39 2.87 -17.34
CA ASP A 275 9.05 3.15 -18.60
C ASP A 275 9.72 4.53 -18.57
N THR A 276 10.55 4.80 -19.58
CA THR A 276 11.05 6.14 -19.81
C THR A 276 10.90 6.49 -21.27
N PHE A 277 10.24 7.59 -21.57
CA PHE A 277 9.97 8.04 -22.92
C PHE A 277 11.23 8.27 -23.78
N GLN A 278 12.41 8.43 -23.15
CA GLN A 278 13.70 8.50 -23.84
C GLN A 278 14.10 7.18 -24.50
N ASP A 279 13.61 6.04 -24.02
CA ASP A 279 14.06 4.70 -24.41
C ASP A 279 12.97 3.87 -25.13
N LEU A 280 11.75 4.43 -25.36
CA LEU A 280 10.63 3.73 -26.00
C LEU A 280 10.77 3.67 -27.55
N HIS A 281 11.96 3.32 -28.03
CA HIS A 281 12.21 3.12 -29.45
C HIS A 281 11.41 1.93 -29.99
N GLY A 282 10.77 2.12 -31.16
CA GLY A 282 9.92 1.10 -31.76
C GLY A 282 8.41 1.30 -31.52
N LEU A 283 8.02 2.09 -30.54
CA LEU A 283 6.63 2.53 -30.37
C LEU A 283 6.36 3.77 -31.23
N SER A 284 5.24 3.81 -31.90
CA SER A 284 4.82 4.96 -32.73
C SER A 284 4.24 6.11 -31.89
N GLN A 285 3.65 5.79 -30.74
CA GLN A 285 3.11 6.71 -29.74
C GLN A 285 3.71 6.42 -28.36
N LEU A 286 3.60 7.36 -27.42
CA LEU A 286 3.77 7.06 -25.99
C LEU A 286 2.52 6.35 -25.46
N PRO A 287 2.65 5.38 -24.53
CA PRO A 287 1.56 4.47 -24.16
C PRO A 287 0.57 5.07 -23.12
N GLY A 288 -0.01 6.25 -23.39
CA GLY A 288 -0.86 7.00 -22.47
C GLY A 288 -2.13 6.27 -22.04
N LEU A 289 -3.12 6.12 -22.93
CA LEU A 289 -4.39 5.46 -22.64
C LEU A 289 -4.18 4.00 -22.14
N ALA A 290 -3.23 3.28 -22.74
CA ALA A 290 -2.90 1.93 -22.36
C ALA A 290 -2.47 1.84 -20.90
N VAL A 291 -1.52 2.69 -20.47
CA VAL A 291 -1.02 2.72 -19.08
C VAL A 291 -2.10 3.18 -18.12
N GLN A 292 -2.86 4.23 -18.47
CA GLN A 292 -3.96 4.72 -17.64
C GLN A 292 -4.98 3.60 -17.32
N ASN A 293 -5.37 2.81 -18.32
CA ASN A 293 -6.34 1.72 -18.11
C ASN A 293 -5.75 0.52 -17.37
N ILE A 294 -4.45 0.24 -17.53
CA ILE A 294 -3.74 -0.80 -16.77
C ILE A 294 -3.64 -0.44 -15.28
N MET A 295 -3.32 0.81 -14.97
CA MET A 295 -3.31 1.29 -13.58
C MET A 295 -4.67 1.15 -12.88
N ALA A 296 -5.77 1.35 -13.60
CA ALA A 296 -7.12 1.15 -13.07
C ALA A 296 -7.40 -0.30 -12.62
N LYS A 297 -6.58 -1.26 -13.05
CA LYS A 297 -6.65 -2.67 -12.66
C LYS A 297 -5.78 -3.00 -11.42
N GLY A 298 -5.17 -1.98 -10.81
CA GLY A 298 -4.32 -2.12 -9.62
C GLY A 298 -2.87 -2.48 -9.92
N VAL A 299 -2.45 -2.43 -11.18
CA VAL A 299 -1.02 -2.55 -11.55
C VAL A 299 -0.32 -1.24 -11.19
N GLY A 300 0.80 -1.34 -10.48
CA GLY A 300 1.58 -0.15 -10.13
C GLY A 300 2.31 0.43 -11.34
N PHE A 301 2.35 1.74 -11.41
CA PHE A 301 3.10 2.48 -12.42
C PHE A 301 3.80 3.68 -11.79
N GLY A 302 5.00 3.95 -12.26
CA GLY A 302 5.75 5.17 -12.03
C GLY A 302 6.53 5.50 -13.32
N PRO A 303 6.44 6.71 -13.86
CA PRO A 303 7.13 7.07 -15.10
C PRO A 303 8.64 7.24 -14.90
N GLU A 304 9.37 7.48 -15.98
CA GLU A 304 10.76 7.93 -15.98
C GLU A 304 11.76 6.96 -15.34
N GLY A 305 11.43 5.68 -15.30
CA GLY A 305 12.26 4.67 -14.65
C GLY A 305 12.11 4.61 -13.14
N ASP A 306 11.14 5.32 -12.56
CA ASP A 306 10.89 5.33 -11.11
C ASP A 306 10.19 4.05 -10.65
N TYR A 307 10.98 2.98 -10.53
CA TYR A 307 10.51 1.70 -10.03
C TYR A 307 10.00 1.77 -8.58
N LYS A 308 10.50 2.74 -7.77
CA LYS A 308 10.09 2.90 -6.37
C LYS A 308 8.65 3.36 -6.29
N THR A 309 8.29 4.38 -7.08
CA THR A 309 6.91 4.84 -7.20
C THR A 309 6.01 3.78 -7.82
N ALA A 310 6.47 3.05 -8.86
CA ALA A 310 5.71 1.95 -9.44
C ALA A 310 5.41 0.85 -8.41
N ALA A 311 6.42 0.40 -7.67
CA ALA A 311 6.26 -0.61 -6.63
C ALA A 311 5.35 -0.12 -5.49
N LEU A 312 5.57 1.11 -5.01
CA LEU A 312 4.74 1.72 -3.97
C LEU A 312 3.27 1.84 -4.40
N ALA A 313 3.00 2.22 -5.66
CA ALA A 313 1.65 2.28 -6.20
C ALA A 313 0.95 0.93 -6.13
N ALA A 314 1.60 -0.16 -6.54
CA ALA A 314 1.04 -1.52 -6.41
C ALA A 314 0.74 -1.88 -4.96
N VAL A 315 1.65 -1.56 -4.03
CA VAL A 315 1.51 -1.82 -2.59
C VAL A 315 0.33 -1.04 -2.00
N LEU A 316 0.24 0.27 -2.28
CA LEU A 316 -0.83 1.11 -1.74
C LEU A 316 -2.20 0.76 -2.37
N CYS A 317 -2.26 0.41 -3.65
CA CYS A 317 -3.45 -0.15 -4.28
C CYS A 317 -3.90 -1.45 -3.57
N LYS A 318 -2.94 -2.32 -3.18
CA LYS A 318 -3.26 -3.53 -2.41
C LYS A 318 -3.79 -3.22 -1.02
N MET A 319 -3.22 -2.23 -0.33
CA MET A 319 -3.71 -1.79 0.98
C MET A 319 -5.12 -1.17 0.90
N ALA A 320 -5.43 -0.51 -0.20
CA ALA A 320 -6.73 0.14 -0.45
C ALA A 320 -7.81 -0.82 -0.98
N GLU A 321 -7.47 -2.08 -1.25
CA GLU A 321 -8.41 -3.05 -1.85
C GLU A 321 -9.68 -3.19 -1.01
N GLY A 322 -10.84 -2.99 -1.65
CA GLY A 322 -12.15 -3.04 -1.00
C GLY A 322 -12.54 -1.79 -0.20
N ARG A 323 -11.70 -0.76 -0.16
CA ARG A 323 -12.05 0.54 0.42
C ARG A 323 -12.60 1.49 -0.64
N PRO A 324 -13.54 2.38 -0.29
CA PRO A 324 -13.96 3.44 -1.19
C PRO A 324 -12.83 4.47 -1.37
N GLY A 325 -12.72 5.04 -2.57
CA GLY A 325 -11.74 6.06 -2.90
C GLY A 325 -10.81 5.64 -4.03
N ALA A 326 -9.91 6.54 -4.40
CA ALA A 326 -8.91 6.37 -5.46
C ALA A 326 -7.52 6.14 -4.87
N THR A 327 -6.67 5.37 -5.57
CA THR A 327 -5.25 5.20 -5.23
C THR A 327 -4.46 5.00 -6.50
N GLY A 328 -3.39 5.76 -6.71
CA GLY A 328 -2.53 5.64 -7.88
C GLY A 328 -1.46 6.72 -7.95
N PHE A 329 -0.66 6.66 -9.00
CA PHE A 329 0.39 7.63 -9.30
C PHE A 329 -0.19 8.98 -9.70
N LEU A 330 0.43 10.06 -9.23
CA LEU A 330 0.31 11.45 -9.66
C LEU A 330 1.66 12.15 -9.53
N GLU A 331 1.87 13.16 -10.37
CA GLU A 331 2.99 14.08 -10.27
C GLU A 331 2.49 15.45 -9.81
N ASP A 332 3.14 16.06 -8.84
CA ASP A 332 2.94 17.47 -8.49
C ASP A 332 3.59 18.34 -9.57
N TYR A 333 2.76 19.07 -10.31
CA TYR A 333 3.15 19.67 -11.58
C TYR A 333 3.34 21.18 -11.52
N THR A 334 2.37 21.89 -10.94
CA THR A 334 2.43 23.35 -10.85
C THR A 334 1.46 23.86 -9.77
N TYR A 335 1.57 25.15 -9.46
CA TYR A 335 0.80 25.78 -8.40
C TYR A 335 -0.13 26.87 -8.91
N ASP A 336 -1.27 27.02 -8.24
CA ASP A 336 -2.14 28.18 -8.28
C ASP A 336 -2.02 28.88 -6.92
N LEU A 337 -1.53 30.14 -6.88
CA LEU A 337 -1.09 30.81 -5.67
C LEU A 337 -1.87 32.09 -5.33
N PRO A 338 -3.22 32.08 -5.36
CA PRO A 338 -3.98 33.19 -4.82
C PRO A 338 -3.83 33.22 -3.28
N GLU A 339 -3.63 34.40 -2.70
CA GLU A 339 -3.43 34.57 -1.26
C GLU A 339 -4.55 33.89 -0.44
N GLY A 340 -4.18 32.92 0.42
CA GLY A 340 -5.08 32.16 1.27
C GLY A 340 -5.93 31.10 0.53
N GLY A 341 -5.64 30.88 -0.74
CA GLY A 341 -6.35 29.88 -1.57
C GLY A 341 -5.42 28.96 -2.35
N GLU A 342 -4.15 28.91 -1.98
CA GLU A 342 -3.10 28.21 -2.67
C GLU A 342 -3.44 26.73 -2.88
N THR A 343 -3.23 26.26 -4.11
CA THR A 343 -3.47 24.86 -4.50
C THR A 343 -2.36 24.36 -5.41
N GLU A 344 -2.25 23.06 -5.47
CA GLU A 344 -1.36 22.36 -6.35
C GLU A 344 -2.16 21.65 -7.44
N LEU A 345 -1.73 21.82 -8.69
CA LEU A 345 -2.24 21.07 -9.83
C LEU A 345 -1.33 19.86 -10.03
N ALA A 346 -1.88 18.69 -9.86
CA ALA A 346 -1.22 17.43 -10.12
C ALA A 346 -1.75 16.77 -11.39
N SER A 347 -0.84 16.17 -12.13
CA SER A 347 -1.12 15.52 -13.39
C SER A 347 0.02 14.54 -13.72
N HIS A 348 0.15 14.16 -14.93
CA HIS A 348 1.31 13.74 -15.70
C HIS A 348 0.98 13.98 -17.17
N MET A 349 1.98 13.85 -18.03
CA MET A 349 1.75 14.12 -19.46
C MET A 349 0.68 13.24 -20.08
N LEU A 350 0.57 11.96 -19.59
CA LEU A 350 -0.40 10.98 -20.06
C LEU A 350 -0.99 10.14 -18.93
N GLU A 351 -0.16 9.67 -17.99
CA GLU A 351 -0.38 8.48 -17.19
C GLU A 351 -0.98 8.78 -15.81
N VAL A 352 -2.19 9.33 -15.77
CA VAL A 352 -3.00 9.42 -14.54
C VAL A 352 -4.14 8.44 -14.61
N SER A 353 -4.28 7.59 -13.58
CA SER A 353 -5.29 6.54 -13.54
C SER A 353 -6.72 7.10 -13.53
N PRO A 354 -7.66 6.54 -14.33
CA PRO A 354 -9.06 6.96 -14.32
C PRO A 354 -9.81 6.67 -13.01
N VAL A 355 -9.21 5.99 -12.03
CA VAL A 355 -9.78 5.85 -10.69
C VAL A 355 -9.96 7.19 -9.98
N PHE A 356 -9.21 8.21 -10.39
CA PHE A 356 -9.33 9.59 -9.89
C PHE A 356 -10.41 10.41 -10.60
N ALA A 357 -11.05 9.91 -11.64
CA ALA A 357 -12.01 10.69 -12.41
C ALA A 357 -13.28 10.99 -11.59
N ALA A 358 -13.67 12.27 -11.52
CA ALA A 358 -14.92 12.70 -10.90
C ALA A 358 -16.14 12.37 -11.77
N GLU A 359 -15.95 12.32 -13.09
CA GLU A 359 -16.97 12.00 -14.09
C GLU A 359 -16.40 10.97 -15.09
N GLN A 360 -17.23 10.46 -15.99
CA GLN A 360 -16.78 9.53 -17.03
C GLN A 360 -15.66 10.15 -17.88
N PRO A 361 -14.45 9.54 -17.92
CA PRO A 361 -13.34 10.08 -18.68
C PRO A 361 -13.60 10.11 -20.17
N LYS A 362 -12.97 11.08 -20.85
CA LYS A 362 -13.01 11.20 -22.31
C LYS A 362 -11.71 10.69 -22.93
N ILE A 363 -11.81 9.90 -23.99
CA ILE A 363 -10.65 9.57 -24.83
C ILE A 363 -10.47 10.71 -25.82
N GLU A 364 -9.30 11.33 -25.78
CA GLU A 364 -8.92 12.40 -26.68
C GLU A 364 -7.55 12.12 -27.29
N VAL A 365 -7.27 12.71 -28.47
CA VAL A 365 -5.99 12.64 -29.16
C VAL A 365 -5.48 14.05 -29.38
N HIS A 366 -4.33 14.35 -28.77
CA HIS A 366 -3.73 15.67 -28.85
C HIS A 366 -2.22 15.57 -29.12
N PRO A 367 -1.62 16.59 -29.78
CA PRO A 367 -0.18 16.66 -29.89
C PRO A 367 0.53 16.58 -28.55
N LEU A 368 1.66 15.90 -28.55
CA LEU A 368 2.57 15.86 -27.41
C LEU A 368 3.96 16.23 -27.93
N GLY A 369 4.45 17.42 -27.55
CA GLY A 369 5.72 17.97 -28.02
C GLY A 369 6.99 17.25 -27.51
N ILE A 370 6.85 16.08 -26.90
CA ILE A 370 7.91 15.31 -26.26
C ILE A 370 8.07 13.95 -26.94
N GLY A 371 9.33 13.49 -27.06
CA GLY A 371 9.65 12.15 -27.55
C GLY A 371 9.58 11.98 -29.07
N GLY A 372 9.15 12.99 -29.82
CA GLY A 372 9.14 12.96 -31.29
C GLY A 372 8.26 11.87 -31.91
N LYS A 373 7.17 11.48 -31.22
CA LYS A 373 6.25 10.44 -31.64
C LYS A 373 4.94 11.00 -32.16
N SER A 374 4.10 10.15 -32.74
CA SER A 374 2.73 10.50 -33.18
C SER A 374 1.86 10.85 -31.96
N ASP A 375 0.82 11.66 -32.21
CA ASP A 375 -0.11 12.13 -31.18
C ASP A 375 -0.78 10.95 -30.45
N PRO A 376 -0.57 10.80 -29.14
CA PRO A 376 -1.10 9.67 -28.39
C PRO A 376 -2.55 9.91 -27.96
N ALA A 377 -3.35 8.83 -27.97
CA ALA A 377 -4.63 8.87 -27.29
C ALA A 377 -4.43 8.75 -25.76
N ARG A 378 -5.27 9.49 -25.01
CA ARG A 378 -5.23 9.56 -23.55
C ARG A 378 -6.62 9.79 -22.97
N LEU A 379 -6.79 9.48 -21.71
CA LEU A 379 -7.97 9.87 -20.93
C LEU A 379 -7.78 11.27 -20.38
N VAL A 380 -8.79 12.10 -20.60
CA VAL A 380 -8.89 13.47 -20.08
C VAL A 380 -10.07 13.54 -19.12
N PHE A 381 -9.83 14.04 -17.92
CA PHE A 381 -10.86 14.18 -16.87
C PHE A 381 -10.40 15.14 -15.76
N GLU A 382 -11.38 15.62 -15.00
CA GLU A 382 -11.18 16.31 -13.72
C GLU A 382 -11.20 15.32 -12.57
N GLY A 383 -10.37 15.58 -11.55
CA GLY A 383 -10.20 14.68 -10.42
C GLY A 383 -11.31 14.73 -9.38
N VAL A 384 -11.42 13.65 -8.59
CA VAL A 384 -12.26 13.56 -7.39
C VAL A 384 -11.81 14.55 -6.32
N THR A 385 -12.69 14.80 -5.35
CA THR A 385 -12.43 15.66 -4.19
C THR A 385 -12.50 14.86 -2.89
N GLY A 386 -11.90 15.37 -1.83
CA GLY A 386 -11.97 14.76 -0.49
C GLY A 386 -10.62 14.77 0.24
N GLU A 387 -10.63 14.27 1.46
CA GLU A 387 -9.41 14.07 2.22
C GLU A 387 -8.56 12.96 1.60
N GLY A 388 -7.24 13.12 1.64
CA GLY A 388 -6.32 12.14 1.09
C GLY A 388 -4.90 12.29 1.62
N ILE A 389 -4.03 11.48 1.05
CA ILE A 389 -2.59 11.51 1.30
C ILE A 389 -1.82 11.49 -0.01
N ALA A 390 -0.67 12.12 -0.04
CA ALA A 390 0.37 11.95 -1.05
C ALA A 390 1.58 11.27 -0.40
N VAL A 391 2.10 10.21 -1.03
CA VAL A 391 3.20 9.42 -0.47
C VAL A 391 4.30 9.26 -1.50
N SER A 392 5.51 9.70 -1.18
CA SER A 392 6.71 9.49 -1.97
C SER A 392 7.68 8.54 -1.27
N MET A 393 8.35 7.68 -2.05
CA MET A 393 9.45 6.86 -1.55
C MET A 393 10.75 7.29 -2.20
N ILE A 394 11.69 7.71 -1.37
CA ILE A 394 13.00 8.17 -1.82
C ILE A 394 14.11 7.27 -1.29
N ASP A 395 15.16 7.15 -2.09
CA ASP A 395 16.40 6.48 -1.71
C ASP A 395 17.40 7.52 -1.14
N MET A 396 17.75 7.37 0.13
CA MET A 396 18.70 8.23 0.84
C MET A 396 20.16 7.74 0.70
N GLY A 397 20.40 6.69 -0.11
CA GLY A 397 21.69 6.07 -0.31
C GLY A 397 22.11 5.09 0.79
N ASP A 398 21.54 5.21 1.97
CA ASP A 398 21.79 4.30 3.10
C ASP A 398 20.48 3.72 3.68
N ARG A 399 19.35 4.16 3.20
CA ARG A 399 18.02 3.72 3.59
C ARG A 399 16.95 4.26 2.64
N PHE A 400 15.77 3.68 2.68
CA PHE A 400 14.59 4.27 2.07
C PHE A 400 13.82 5.11 3.09
N ARG A 401 13.31 6.26 2.63
CA ARG A 401 12.43 7.15 3.39
C ARG A 401 11.07 7.24 2.69
N LEU A 402 9.99 7.09 3.45
CA LEU A 402 8.64 7.47 3.04
C LEU A 402 8.35 8.89 3.53
N VAL A 403 7.93 9.73 2.61
CA VAL A 403 7.39 11.05 2.90
C VAL A 403 5.89 10.97 2.66
N CYS A 404 5.08 11.20 3.69
CA CYS A 404 3.62 11.13 3.61
C CYS A 404 3.03 12.48 4.00
N ALA A 405 2.35 13.14 3.08
CA ALA A 405 1.62 14.38 3.34
C ALA A 405 0.12 14.13 3.36
N GLU A 406 -0.58 14.64 4.37
CA GLU A 406 -2.03 14.77 4.33
C GLU A 406 -2.41 15.93 3.42
N ILE A 407 -3.34 15.69 2.52
CA ILE A 407 -3.81 16.67 1.53
C ILE A 407 -5.33 16.69 1.51
N THR A 408 -5.88 17.77 0.95
CA THR A 408 -7.33 17.84 0.65
C THR A 408 -7.50 18.07 -0.84
N LEU A 409 -8.00 17.05 -1.55
CA LEU A 409 -8.31 17.15 -2.97
C LEU A 409 -9.50 18.10 -3.16
N VAL A 410 -9.36 19.04 -4.09
CA VAL A 410 -10.35 20.09 -4.34
C VAL A 410 -10.75 20.12 -5.80
N LYS A 411 -11.94 20.65 -6.05
CA LYS A 411 -12.39 20.90 -7.42
C LYS A 411 -11.57 22.03 -8.04
N GLN A 412 -11.18 21.90 -9.31
CA GLN A 412 -10.58 23.01 -10.04
C GLN A 412 -11.57 24.20 -10.12
N PRO A 413 -11.10 25.44 -9.94
CA PRO A 413 -11.98 26.62 -9.87
C PRO A 413 -12.62 26.92 -11.22
N GLU A 414 -11.91 26.72 -12.33
CA GLU A 414 -12.34 27.00 -13.69
C GLU A 414 -11.96 25.86 -14.65
N PRO A 415 -12.69 25.66 -15.76
CA PRO A 415 -12.31 24.71 -16.80
C PRO A 415 -10.94 25.04 -17.42
N MET A 416 -10.18 24.02 -17.81
CA MET A 416 -8.86 24.14 -18.46
C MET A 416 -8.89 23.51 -19.86
N PRO A 417 -9.58 24.10 -20.84
CA PRO A 417 -9.82 23.48 -22.15
C PRO A 417 -8.55 23.28 -22.98
N GLU A 418 -7.51 24.08 -22.74
CA GLU A 418 -6.22 23.98 -23.43
C GLU A 418 -5.23 23.04 -22.76
N LEU A 419 -5.62 22.40 -21.65
CA LEU A 419 -4.81 21.41 -20.95
C LEU A 419 -5.44 20.01 -21.11
N PRO A 420 -5.14 19.28 -22.19
CA PRO A 420 -5.80 18.02 -22.51
C PRO A 420 -5.16 16.82 -21.79
N VAL A 421 -5.13 16.88 -20.47
CA VAL A 421 -4.63 15.79 -19.60
C VAL A 421 -5.60 15.54 -18.45
N ALA A 422 -5.52 14.36 -17.90
CA ALA A 422 -6.15 14.06 -16.60
C ALA A 422 -5.46 14.85 -15.49
N ARG A 423 -6.23 15.47 -14.61
CA ARG A 423 -5.69 16.37 -13.59
C ARG A 423 -6.47 16.30 -12.29
N VAL A 424 -5.75 16.48 -11.19
CA VAL A 424 -6.27 16.53 -9.83
C VAL A 424 -5.70 17.77 -9.16
N MET A 425 -6.49 18.45 -8.35
CA MET A 425 -5.98 19.58 -7.55
C MET A 425 -6.10 19.29 -6.07
N TRP A 426 -5.16 19.77 -5.28
CA TRP A 426 -5.23 19.65 -3.82
C TRP A 426 -4.66 20.84 -3.08
N LYS A 427 -5.00 20.92 -1.80
CA LYS A 427 -4.40 21.81 -0.82
C LYS A 427 -3.48 21.01 0.08
N LEU A 428 -2.31 21.57 0.37
CA LEU A 428 -1.36 21.02 1.35
C LEU A 428 -1.79 21.36 2.78
N LYS A 429 -1.41 20.52 3.73
CA LYS A 429 -1.56 20.78 5.15
C LYS A 429 -0.21 21.05 5.82
N PRO A 430 -0.19 21.89 6.88
CA PRO A 430 -1.31 22.71 7.43
C PRO A 430 -1.72 23.85 6.51
N ASP A 431 -0.82 24.31 5.67
CA ASP A 431 -0.93 25.35 4.65
C ASP A 431 0.10 25.11 3.55
N PHE A 432 0.01 25.85 2.45
CA PHE A 432 0.90 25.68 1.30
C PHE A 432 2.37 25.92 1.67
N ALA A 433 2.68 27.00 2.40
CA ALA A 433 4.06 27.37 2.68
C ALA A 433 4.76 26.33 3.56
N THR A 434 4.07 25.87 4.61
CA THR A 434 4.61 24.87 5.53
C THR A 434 4.68 23.49 4.87
N GLY A 435 3.60 23.06 4.20
CA GLY A 435 3.50 21.74 3.59
C GLY A 435 4.51 21.52 2.46
N SER A 436 4.63 22.51 1.54
CA SER A 436 5.59 22.42 0.43
C SER A 436 7.04 22.49 0.92
N ALA A 437 7.35 23.38 1.89
CA ALA A 437 8.68 23.45 2.47
C ALA A 437 9.05 22.13 3.18
N ALA A 438 8.16 21.57 3.98
CA ALA A 438 8.40 20.30 4.67
C ALA A 438 8.62 19.14 3.69
N TRP A 439 7.85 19.08 2.58
CA TRP A 439 8.05 18.09 1.52
C TRP A 439 9.45 18.19 0.89
N ILE A 440 9.88 19.41 0.56
CA ILE A 440 11.22 19.67 -0.01
C ILE A 440 12.32 19.34 0.99
N TYR A 441 12.22 19.74 2.27
CA TYR A 441 13.20 19.39 3.31
C TYR A 441 13.32 17.89 3.54
N ALA A 442 12.20 17.17 3.47
CA ALA A 442 12.19 15.70 3.59
C ALA A 442 12.84 15.00 2.39
N GLY A 443 13.05 15.72 1.28
CA GLY A 443 13.54 15.17 0.01
C GLY A 443 12.44 14.51 -0.82
N GLY A 444 11.17 14.85 -0.57
CA GLY A 444 10.03 14.30 -1.32
C GLY A 444 10.17 14.52 -2.82
N ALA A 445 9.88 13.49 -3.61
CA ALA A 445 9.95 13.53 -5.07
C ALA A 445 8.75 14.28 -5.66
N HIS A 446 8.87 14.67 -6.94
CA HIS A 446 7.74 15.13 -7.75
C HIS A 446 6.78 13.97 -8.09
N HIS A 447 7.22 12.72 -8.00
CA HIS A 447 6.37 11.54 -8.11
C HIS A 447 5.80 11.14 -6.74
N ALA A 448 4.48 10.99 -6.68
CA ALA A 448 3.79 10.54 -5.49
C ALA A 448 2.74 9.48 -5.81
N VAL A 449 2.45 8.61 -4.86
CA VAL A 449 1.24 7.80 -4.86
C VAL A 449 0.20 8.52 -4.01
N VAL A 450 -0.86 8.98 -4.66
CA VAL A 450 -1.95 9.68 -4.00
C VAL A 450 -3.08 8.70 -3.66
N SER A 451 -3.70 8.87 -2.51
CA SER A 451 -4.83 8.04 -2.11
C SER A 451 -5.88 8.82 -1.33
N THR A 452 -7.14 8.65 -1.70
CA THR A 452 -8.31 9.05 -0.91
C THR A 452 -8.92 7.88 -0.13
N ALA A 453 -8.40 6.67 -0.32
CA ALA A 453 -8.82 5.45 0.38
C ALA A 453 -7.98 5.13 1.62
N LEU A 454 -6.75 5.66 1.69
CA LEU A 454 -5.79 5.44 2.76
C LEU A 454 -5.56 6.71 3.57
N THR A 455 -5.00 6.55 4.76
CA THR A 455 -4.64 7.62 5.69
C THR A 455 -3.17 7.51 6.07
N ALA A 456 -2.60 8.56 6.65
CA ALA A 456 -1.23 8.53 7.19
C ALA A 456 -1.00 7.38 8.19
N GLU A 457 -2.04 6.96 8.91
CA GLU A 457 -1.97 5.82 9.82
C GLU A 457 -1.75 4.48 9.10
N ASP A 458 -2.32 4.30 7.91
CA ASP A 458 -2.06 3.11 7.08
C ASP A 458 -0.59 3.06 6.63
N ILE A 459 -0.03 4.22 6.26
CA ILE A 459 1.39 4.33 5.88
C ILE A 459 2.30 4.09 7.08
N ARG A 460 1.91 4.58 8.27
CA ARG A 460 2.63 4.29 9.52
C ARG A 460 2.70 2.80 9.83
N LEU A 461 1.60 2.07 9.61
CA LEU A 461 1.56 0.61 9.79
C LEU A 461 2.50 -0.10 8.80
N PHE A 462 2.44 0.26 7.52
CA PHE A 462 3.33 -0.29 6.50
C PHE A 462 4.80 -0.01 6.85
N ALA A 463 5.15 1.24 7.17
CA ALA A 463 6.51 1.64 7.55
C ALA A 463 7.01 0.89 8.79
N LYS A 464 6.14 0.68 9.81
CA LYS A 464 6.46 -0.11 10.99
C LYS A 464 6.74 -1.57 10.67
N MET A 465 5.91 -2.20 9.81
CA MET A 465 6.05 -3.60 9.43
C MET A 465 7.29 -3.87 8.56
N THR A 466 7.68 -2.90 7.75
CA THR A 466 8.83 -2.99 6.84
C THR A 466 10.11 -2.36 7.41
N ASP A 467 10.06 -1.81 8.62
CA ASP A 467 11.18 -1.06 9.22
C ASP A 467 11.70 0.07 8.32
N THR A 468 10.78 0.77 7.66
CA THR A 468 11.09 1.89 6.77
C THR A 468 11.01 3.20 7.55
N GLU A 469 11.93 4.13 7.28
CA GLU A 469 11.85 5.48 7.81
C GLU A 469 10.60 6.19 7.25
N LEU A 470 9.87 6.88 8.10
CA LEU A 470 8.66 7.61 7.73
C LEU A 470 8.67 8.99 8.36
N VAL A 471 8.40 10.00 7.54
CA VAL A 471 8.06 11.35 7.99
C VAL A 471 6.63 11.69 7.53
N ILE A 472 5.87 12.33 8.39
CA ILE A 472 4.48 12.70 8.13
C ILE A 472 4.36 14.23 8.17
N ILE A 473 3.71 14.78 7.16
CA ILE A 473 3.34 16.19 7.04
C ILE A 473 1.82 16.25 7.19
N ASP A 474 1.34 16.88 8.24
CA ASP A 474 -0.08 16.90 8.61
C ASP A 474 -0.52 18.30 9.08
N GLY A 475 -1.77 18.42 9.50
CA GLY A 475 -2.32 19.68 10.03
C GLY A 475 -1.66 20.22 11.30
N LYS A 476 -0.70 19.50 11.89
CA LYS A 476 0.06 19.89 13.07
C LYS A 476 1.54 20.10 12.79
N THR A 477 1.97 19.97 11.56
CA THR A 477 3.36 20.10 11.17
C THR A 477 3.83 21.55 11.43
N GLU A 478 4.93 21.66 12.16
CA GLU A 478 5.60 22.91 12.47
C GLU A 478 7.04 22.81 11.94
N LEU A 479 7.43 23.74 11.06
CA LEU A 479 8.60 23.55 10.20
C LEU A 479 9.91 23.37 10.97
N ASN A 480 10.15 24.18 12.01
CA ASN A 480 11.38 24.04 12.81
C ASN A 480 11.46 22.69 13.54
N ALA A 481 10.33 22.21 14.08
CA ALA A 481 10.27 20.91 14.74
C ALA A 481 10.45 19.76 13.73
N PHE A 482 9.93 19.93 12.51
CA PHE A 482 10.08 18.98 11.42
C PHE A 482 11.53 18.87 10.94
N GLU A 483 12.23 19.99 10.76
CA GLU A 483 13.65 20.01 10.43
C GLU A 483 14.50 19.32 11.50
N GLN A 484 14.24 19.60 12.79
CA GLN A 484 14.91 18.90 13.89
C GLN A 484 14.65 17.40 13.88
N GLN A 485 13.41 16.97 13.54
CA GLN A 485 13.09 15.56 13.38
C GLN A 485 13.93 14.92 12.26
N LEU A 486 14.08 15.58 11.10
CA LEU A 486 14.91 15.10 10.00
C LEU A 486 16.37 14.97 10.41
N GLU A 487 16.94 15.96 11.09
CA GLU A 487 18.32 15.91 11.60
C GLU A 487 18.54 14.75 12.59
N MET A 488 17.56 14.50 13.47
CA MET A 488 17.60 13.35 14.38
C MET A 488 17.56 12.02 13.63
N LEU A 489 16.70 11.87 12.63
CA LEU A 489 16.60 10.65 11.81
C LEU A 489 17.93 10.38 11.06
N ASP A 490 18.53 11.42 10.48
CA ASP A 490 19.82 11.32 9.80
C ASP A 490 20.97 10.97 10.76
N ALA A 491 20.98 11.53 11.97
CA ALA A 491 21.95 11.16 12.99
C ALA A 491 21.78 9.69 13.43
N MET A 492 20.55 9.24 13.65
CA MET A 492 20.25 7.85 14.01
C MET A 492 20.66 6.86 12.90
N ALA A 493 20.45 7.21 11.63
CA ALA A 493 20.87 6.37 10.51
C ALA A 493 22.38 6.19 10.46
N LYS A 494 23.14 7.29 10.69
CA LYS A 494 24.62 7.25 10.77
C LYS A 494 25.13 6.40 11.94
N MET A 495 24.40 6.34 13.05
CA MET A 495 24.78 5.51 14.21
C MET A 495 24.52 4.02 14.03
N LYS A 496 23.68 3.62 13.08
CA LYS A 496 23.37 2.20 12.80
C LYS A 496 24.40 1.54 11.85
N LYS A 497 25.25 2.31 11.22
CA LYS A 497 26.40 1.85 10.43
C LYS A 497 27.60 1.54 11.32
#